data_7bb6fc9260463ff2a9dc876be48cad75
#
_entry.id   7bb6fc9260463ff2a9dc876be48cad75
#
_cell.length_a   1.000
_cell.length_b   1.000
_cell.length_c   1.000
_cell.angle_alpha   90.00
_cell.angle_beta   90.00
_cell.angle_gamma   90.00
#
_symmetry.space_group_name_H-M   'P 1'
#
loop_
_entity.id
_entity.type
_entity.pdbx_description
1 polymer ?
#
loop_
_entity_poly.entity_id
_entity_poly.type
_entity_poly.pdbx_seq_one_letter_code
_entity_poly.pdbx_strand_id
1 'polypeptide(L)'
;MITIAELPEYIRRAEQLMSDAERLDVVNYLAAQPKAGDLMEGTGGVRKLRWGRGAKGKSGGVRVIYYVHSDLMPLYLLTLFAKNERANLSKAERNELADLVELLVQTWLEP
;
A
#
# COMPACT_ATOMS: atom_id res chain seq x y z
N MET A 1 -12.49 7.17 11.77
CA MET A 1 -11.92 6.81 10.46
C MET A 1 -10.42 6.95 10.52
N ILE A 2 -9.69 6.00 9.99
CA ILE A 2 -8.23 6.02 10.08
C ILE A 2 -7.64 7.06 9.12
N THR A 3 -6.53 7.68 9.53
CA THR A 3 -5.78 8.60 8.69
C THR A 3 -4.95 7.80 7.68
N ILE A 4 -4.92 8.27 6.43
CA ILE A 4 -4.12 7.65 5.37
C ILE A 4 -2.92 8.56 5.08
N ALA A 5 -1.73 8.00 5.12
CA ALA A 5 -0.50 8.71 4.79
C ALA A 5 0.15 8.05 3.57
N GLU A 6 0.59 8.86 2.62
CA GLU A 6 1.24 8.37 1.41
C GLU A 6 2.75 8.65 1.52
N LEU A 7 3.56 7.59 1.42
CA LEU A 7 5.01 7.77 1.41
C LEU A 7 5.49 8.30 0.06
N PRO A 8 6.64 8.97 0.02
CA PRO A 8 7.14 9.56 -1.24
C PRO A 8 7.24 8.56 -2.40
N GLU A 9 7.70 7.34 -2.15
CA GLU A 9 7.76 6.34 -3.20
C GLU A 9 6.37 6.00 -3.75
N TYR A 10 5.38 5.87 -2.86
CA TYR A 10 4.01 5.62 -3.30
C TYR A 10 3.51 6.76 -4.19
N ILE A 11 3.72 8.00 -3.75
CA ILE A 11 3.26 9.17 -4.51
C ILE A 11 3.89 9.16 -5.90
N ARG A 12 5.20 8.98 -5.98
CA ARG A 12 5.91 8.99 -7.25
C ARG A 12 5.39 7.94 -8.22
N ARG A 13 5.18 6.72 -7.74
CA ARG A 13 4.68 5.64 -8.59
C ARG A 13 3.21 5.81 -8.92
N ALA A 14 2.43 6.29 -7.97
CA ALA A 14 0.99 6.53 -8.21
C ALA A 14 0.77 7.57 -9.31
N GLU A 15 1.59 8.60 -9.35
CA GLU A 15 1.50 9.61 -10.41
C GLU A 15 1.73 9.00 -11.79
N GLN A 16 2.52 7.94 -11.88
CA GLN A 16 2.78 7.26 -13.15
C GLN A 16 1.72 6.24 -13.52
N LEU A 17 1.07 5.63 -12.53
CA LEU A 17 0.23 4.46 -12.74
C LEU A 17 -1.26 4.72 -12.60
N MET A 18 -1.67 5.80 -11.96
CA MET A 18 -3.08 6.08 -11.69
C MET A 18 -3.40 7.55 -11.94
N SER A 19 -4.65 7.82 -12.27
CA SER A 19 -5.15 9.19 -12.31
C SER A 19 -5.36 9.70 -10.87
N ASP A 20 -5.55 11.02 -10.73
CA ASP A 20 -5.84 11.60 -9.42
C ASP A 20 -7.14 11.04 -8.85
N ALA A 21 -8.14 10.82 -9.70
CA ALA A 21 -9.41 10.23 -9.26
C ALA A 21 -9.21 8.81 -8.73
N GLU A 22 -8.39 8.01 -9.40
CA GLU A 22 -8.09 6.66 -8.93
C GLU A 22 -7.34 6.66 -7.62
N ARG A 23 -6.39 7.59 -7.46
CA ARG A 23 -5.66 7.72 -6.19
C ARG A 23 -6.62 8.05 -5.05
N LEU A 24 -7.55 8.95 -5.28
CA LEU A 24 -8.55 9.30 -4.27
C LEU A 24 -9.44 8.11 -3.96
N ASP A 25 -9.84 7.34 -4.97
CA ASP A 25 -10.67 6.16 -4.76
C ASP A 25 -9.96 5.14 -3.86
N VAL A 26 -8.66 4.93 -4.06
CA VAL A 26 -7.88 4.01 -3.21
C VAL A 26 -7.88 4.51 -1.77
N VAL A 27 -7.63 5.80 -1.56
CA VAL A 27 -7.61 6.39 -0.22
C VAL A 27 -8.97 6.20 0.46
N ASN A 28 -10.04 6.53 -0.23
CA ASN A 28 -11.39 6.42 0.34
C ASN A 28 -11.75 4.96 0.64
N TYR A 29 -11.38 4.05 -0.24
CA TYR A 29 -11.66 2.63 -0.04
C TYR A 29 -10.94 2.09 1.20
N LEU A 30 -9.65 2.38 1.33
CA LEU A 30 -8.86 1.90 2.46
C LEU A 30 -9.21 2.59 3.76
N ALA A 31 -9.67 3.84 3.71
CA ALA A 31 -10.16 4.52 4.91
C ALA A 31 -11.39 3.82 5.46
N ALA A 32 -12.24 3.29 4.57
CA ALA A 32 -13.45 2.56 4.97
C ALA A 32 -13.14 1.10 5.30
N GLN A 33 -12.18 0.49 4.62
CA GLN A 33 -11.85 -0.93 4.77
C GLN A 33 -10.34 -1.13 4.87
N PRO A 34 -9.73 -0.76 5.99
CA PRO A 34 -8.26 -0.79 6.09
C PRO A 34 -7.64 -2.17 6.02
N LYS A 35 -8.40 -3.22 6.27
CA LYS A 35 -7.87 -4.59 6.22
C LYS A 35 -8.30 -5.35 4.97
N ALA A 36 -8.72 -4.63 3.93
CA ALA A 36 -9.21 -5.26 2.69
C ALA A 36 -8.12 -6.02 1.93
N GLY A 37 -6.87 -5.57 1.98
CA GLY A 37 -5.77 -6.24 1.30
C GLY A 37 -5.33 -7.50 2.01
N ASP A 38 -4.68 -8.40 1.26
CA ASP A 38 -4.18 -9.66 1.81
C ASP A 38 -2.82 -9.47 2.49
N LEU A 39 -2.64 -10.12 3.62
CA LEU A 39 -1.34 -10.10 4.31
C LEU A 39 -0.27 -10.74 3.46
N MET A 40 0.90 -10.09 3.42
CA MET A 40 2.06 -10.60 2.69
C MET A 40 3.02 -11.27 3.66
N GLU A 41 3.35 -12.51 3.37
CA GLU A 41 4.24 -13.29 4.21
C GLU A 41 5.63 -12.66 4.26
N GLY A 42 6.25 -12.67 5.43
CA GLY A 42 7.61 -12.18 5.61
C GLY A 42 7.78 -10.68 5.62
N THR A 43 6.70 -9.92 5.83
CA THR A 43 6.76 -8.45 5.77
C THR A 43 6.44 -7.77 7.09
N GLY A 44 6.10 -8.54 8.13
CA GLY A 44 5.71 -7.92 9.39
C GLY A 44 4.32 -7.34 9.42
N GLY A 45 3.45 -7.72 8.48
CA GLY A 45 2.06 -7.28 8.47
C GLY A 45 1.67 -6.39 7.30
N VAL A 46 2.55 -6.24 6.31
CA VAL A 46 2.23 -5.47 5.11
C VAL A 46 1.15 -6.18 4.31
N ARG A 47 0.25 -5.41 3.72
CA ARG A 47 -0.86 -5.94 2.92
C ARG A 47 -0.72 -5.53 1.46
N LYS A 48 -1.29 -6.37 0.60
CA LYS A 48 -1.33 -6.15 -0.84
C LYS A 48 -2.78 -6.07 -1.28
N LEU A 49 -3.17 -4.95 -1.86
CA LEU A 49 -4.52 -4.73 -2.38
C LEU A 49 -4.51 -4.78 -3.90
N ARG A 50 -5.34 -5.64 -4.47
CA ARG A 50 -5.53 -5.67 -5.92
C ARG A 50 -6.49 -4.56 -6.29
N TRP A 51 -6.07 -3.69 -7.21
CA TRP A 51 -6.88 -2.54 -7.62
C TRP A 51 -6.99 -2.48 -9.13
N GLY A 52 -8.21 -2.61 -9.63
CA GLY A 52 -8.46 -2.50 -11.05
C GLY A 52 -8.39 -1.05 -11.50
N ARG A 53 -7.80 -0.79 -12.67
CA ARG A 53 -7.68 0.55 -13.21
C ARG A 53 -8.80 0.87 -14.18
N GLY A 54 -9.78 1.64 -13.72
CA GLY A 54 -10.88 2.09 -14.53
C GLY A 54 -11.68 0.95 -15.13
N ALA A 55 -12.57 1.31 -16.04
CA ALA A 55 -13.44 0.33 -16.67
C ALA A 55 -12.71 -0.58 -17.64
N LYS A 56 -11.52 -0.20 -18.04
CA LYS A 56 -10.80 -0.97 -19.06
C LYS A 56 -10.17 -2.23 -18.54
N GLY A 57 -9.56 -2.16 -17.38
CA GLY A 57 -9.08 -3.31 -16.65
C GLY A 57 -8.21 -4.29 -17.36
N LYS A 58 -7.71 -3.94 -18.52
CA LYS A 58 -7.08 -4.91 -19.37
C LYS A 58 -5.75 -5.44 -18.87
N SER A 59 -5.06 -4.71 -18.04
CA SER A 59 -3.76 -5.13 -17.52
C SER A 59 -3.84 -5.74 -16.13
N GLY A 60 -5.06 -6.01 -15.64
CA GLY A 60 -5.20 -6.49 -14.28
C GLY A 60 -4.89 -5.45 -13.22
N GLY A 61 -4.74 -4.19 -13.60
CA GLY A 61 -4.60 -3.08 -12.69
C GLY A 61 -3.27 -3.00 -11.97
N VAL A 62 -3.34 -2.49 -10.73
CA VAL A 62 -2.15 -2.29 -9.89
C VAL A 62 -2.27 -3.11 -8.62
N ARG A 63 -1.15 -3.25 -7.94
CA ARG A 63 -1.06 -3.83 -6.61
C ARG A 63 -0.61 -2.74 -5.67
N VAL A 64 -1.48 -2.37 -4.72
CA VAL A 64 -1.18 -1.33 -3.73
C VAL A 64 -0.62 -2.02 -2.49
N ILE A 65 0.55 -1.58 -2.06
CA ILE A 65 1.27 -2.17 -0.93
C ILE A 65 1.16 -1.19 0.22
N TYR A 66 0.59 -1.64 1.34
CA TYR A 66 0.32 -0.72 2.45
C TYR A 66 0.41 -1.43 3.79
N TYR A 67 0.44 -0.63 4.85
CA TYR A 67 0.49 -1.14 6.21
C TYR A 67 -0.55 -0.45 7.09
N VAL A 68 -1.31 -1.24 7.83
CA VAL A 68 -2.23 -0.74 8.85
C VAL A 68 -1.93 -1.46 10.16
N HIS A 69 -1.79 -0.69 11.24
CA HIS A 69 -1.56 -1.24 12.58
C HIS A 69 -2.83 -1.12 13.43
N SER A 70 -3.26 0.10 13.67
CA SER A 70 -4.40 0.40 14.52
C SER A 70 -4.78 1.86 14.32
N ASP A 71 -5.79 2.33 15.05
CA ASP A 71 -6.18 3.74 15.01
C ASP A 71 -5.14 4.66 15.68
N LEU A 72 -4.13 4.10 16.32
CA LEU A 72 -3.11 4.88 17.02
C LEU A 72 -2.04 5.43 16.10
N MET A 73 -2.02 5.00 14.84
CA MET A 73 -1.11 5.55 13.84
C MET A 73 -1.77 5.51 12.47
N PRO A 74 -1.28 6.34 11.51
CA PRO A 74 -1.86 6.30 10.15
C PRO A 74 -1.66 4.96 9.47
N LEU A 75 -2.58 4.65 8.54
CA LEU A 75 -2.34 3.63 7.54
C LEU A 75 -1.37 4.22 6.53
N TYR A 76 -0.29 3.51 6.22
CA TYR A 76 0.73 4.01 5.30
C TYR A 76 0.64 3.31 3.95
N LEU A 77 0.46 4.10 2.90
CA LEU A 77 0.61 3.62 1.53
C LEU A 77 2.10 3.63 1.21
N LEU A 78 2.70 2.45 1.04
CA LEU A 78 4.15 2.29 0.98
C LEU A 78 4.68 2.38 -0.44
N THR A 79 4.08 1.62 -1.35
CA THR A 79 4.44 1.59 -2.77
C THR A 79 3.32 0.92 -3.56
N LEU A 80 3.48 0.86 -4.87
CA LEU A 80 2.58 0.09 -5.73
C LEU A 80 3.32 -0.29 -6.99
N PHE A 81 2.80 -1.28 -7.70
CA PHE A 81 3.33 -1.67 -9.00
C PHE A 81 2.21 -2.15 -9.90
N ALA A 82 2.41 -2.04 -11.21
CA ALA A 82 1.46 -2.56 -12.17
C ALA A 82 1.61 -4.08 -12.26
N LYS A 83 0.50 -4.78 -12.36
CA LYS A 83 0.55 -6.24 -12.45
C LYS A 83 1.39 -6.71 -13.63
N ASN A 84 1.34 -5.98 -14.74
CA ASN A 84 2.05 -6.39 -15.95
C ASN A 84 3.56 -6.11 -15.90
N GLU A 85 4.05 -5.32 -14.95
CA GLU A 85 5.50 -5.11 -14.84
C GLU A 85 6.16 -6.15 -13.93
N ARG A 86 5.39 -6.73 -12.98
CA ARG A 86 5.93 -7.77 -12.10
C ARG A 86 4.77 -8.47 -11.39
N ALA A 87 4.99 -9.74 -11.08
CA ALA A 87 3.96 -10.54 -10.42
C ALA A 87 3.96 -10.35 -8.91
N ASN A 88 5.11 -10.11 -8.31
CA ASN A 88 5.24 -10.06 -6.86
C ASN A 88 6.52 -9.33 -6.45
N LEU A 89 6.63 -9.03 -5.17
CA LEU A 89 7.84 -8.45 -4.60
C LEU A 89 8.90 -9.53 -4.37
N SER A 90 10.16 -9.15 -4.49
CA SER A 90 11.27 -10.05 -4.18
C SER A 90 11.39 -10.24 -2.67
N LYS A 91 12.15 -11.25 -2.26
CA LYS A 91 12.42 -11.47 -0.84
C LYS A 91 13.14 -10.29 -0.22
N ALA A 92 14.10 -9.71 -0.95
CA ALA A 92 14.83 -8.53 -0.46
C ALA A 92 13.88 -7.36 -0.23
N GLU A 93 12.95 -7.11 -1.15
CA GLU A 93 11.97 -6.05 -1.00
C GLU A 93 11.04 -6.29 0.19
N ARG A 94 10.63 -7.52 0.42
CA ARG A 94 9.81 -7.85 1.58
C ARG A 94 10.56 -7.62 2.88
N ASN A 95 11.84 -7.94 2.92
CA ASN A 95 12.67 -7.69 4.09
C ASN A 95 12.80 -6.18 4.35
N GLU A 96 12.99 -5.39 3.30
CA GLU A 96 13.04 -3.94 3.44
C GLU A 96 11.72 -3.37 3.97
N LEU A 97 10.60 -3.90 3.50
CA LEU A 97 9.30 -3.47 3.98
C LEU A 97 9.10 -3.84 5.45
N ALA A 98 9.54 -5.02 5.87
CA ALA A 98 9.46 -5.42 7.27
C ALA A 98 10.24 -4.46 8.16
N ASP A 99 11.44 -4.06 7.73
CA ASP A 99 12.26 -3.10 8.47
C ASP A 99 11.59 -1.73 8.54
N LEU A 100 11.01 -1.28 7.44
CA LEU A 100 10.31 0.00 7.37
C LEU A 100 9.11 0.01 8.32
N VAL A 101 8.32 -1.05 8.30
CA VAL A 101 7.15 -1.17 9.17
C VAL A 101 7.54 -1.12 10.63
N GLU A 102 8.62 -1.83 11.00
CA GLU A 102 9.11 -1.80 12.37
C GLU A 102 9.48 -0.39 12.79
N LEU A 103 10.18 0.34 11.91
CA LEU A 103 10.55 1.72 12.16
C LEU A 103 9.33 2.62 12.34
N LEU A 104 8.31 2.46 11.49
CA LEU A 104 7.09 3.24 11.59
C LEU A 104 6.37 3.00 12.91
N VAL A 105 6.24 1.73 13.31
CA VAL A 105 5.59 1.38 14.57
C VAL A 105 6.36 1.97 15.75
N GLN A 106 7.67 1.85 15.74
CA GLN A 106 8.50 2.41 16.81
C GLN A 106 8.35 3.92 16.90
N THR A 107 8.30 4.59 15.74
CA THR A 107 8.17 6.05 15.70
C THR A 107 6.87 6.52 16.34
N TRP A 108 5.77 5.81 16.07
CA TRP A 108 4.46 6.22 16.54
C TRP A 108 4.10 5.70 17.93
N LEU A 109 4.48 4.47 18.26
CA LEU A 109 3.97 3.78 19.43
C LEU A 109 5.03 3.56 20.52
N GLU A 110 6.32 3.75 20.22
CA GLU A 110 7.43 3.54 21.16
C GLU A 110 8.40 4.72 21.07
N PRO A 111 7.92 5.93 21.39
CA PRO A 111 8.76 7.13 21.26
C PRO A 111 9.91 7.15 22.27
#